data_f95ddad50f9d9f67a5c5e250f772f20b
#
_entry.id   f95ddad50f9d9f67a5c5e250f772f20b
#
_cell.length_a   1.000
_cell.length_b   1.000
_cell.length_c   1.000
_cell.angle_alpha   90.00
_cell.angle_beta   90.00
_cell.angle_gamma   90.00
#
_symmetry.space_group_name_H-M   'P 1'
#
loop_
_entity.id
_entity.type
_entity.pdbx_description
1 polymer ?
#
loop_
_entity_poly.entity_id
_entity_poly.type
_entity_poly.pdbx_seq_one_letter_code
_entity_poly.pdbx_strand_id
1 'polypeptide(L)'
;WMNEVNKNIFDATYDDIVAYFGVEGQFVKEEYSDHMKANYRYYKWISEDDDSHFIYVNFKENESGVYTVSAYNTSGFSGTEAIEKYLDIVKAEAAEANKAASANAEMKDFSVEVRQFAKDDVVVKVMTKIPVSGWSYDEGKRCLVDNDDPTKFGAGAIRFEVRENVEKFDYYKDNFENYQDIEDRVIGGITFHGRTYRNIGYDWIEYVAQLDGNRALSIGLHDLAFVPGTMADIILNNMTFK
;
A
#
# COMPACT_ATOMS: atom_id res chain seq x y z
N TRP A 1 4.40 -14.51 2.60
CA TRP A 1 4.19 -15.30 1.39
C TRP A 1 4.40 -14.50 0.12
N MET A 2 3.71 -13.37 -0.05
CA MET A 2 3.87 -12.51 -1.23
C MET A 2 5.32 -12.02 -1.41
N ASN A 3 6.07 -11.84 -0.32
CA ASN A 3 7.47 -11.46 -0.37
C ASN A 3 8.44 -12.63 -0.64
N GLU A 4 8.13 -13.85 -0.21
CA GLU A 4 8.99 -15.01 -0.44
C GLU A 4 8.99 -15.45 -1.91
N VAL A 5 7.91 -15.22 -2.64
CA VAL A 5 7.78 -15.66 -4.04
C VAL A 5 8.13 -14.53 -5.02
N ASN A 6 8.30 -13.29 -4.56
CA ASN A 6 8.53 -12.10 -5.41
C ASN A 6 7.51 -11.97 -6.56
N LYS A 7 6.30 -12.52 -6.37
CA LYS A 7 5.20 -12.57 -7.35
C LYS A 7 3.97 -11.91 -6.76
N ASN A 8 3.27 -11.17 -7.59
CA ASN A 8 1.89 -10.80 -7.30
C ASN A 8 1.07 -12.09 -7.11
N ILE A 9 0.12 -12.13 -6.16
CA ILE A 9 -0.75 -13.30 -5.95
C ILE A 9 -1.43 -13.77 -7.26
N PHE A 10 -1.72 -12.85 -8.17
CA PHE A 10 -2.31 -13.15 -9.48
C PHE A 10 -1.32 -13.78 -10.47
N ASP A 11 -0.03 -13.84 -10.15
CA ASP A 11 0.98 -14.59 -10.91
C ASP A 11 1.24 -15.98 -10.28
N ALA A 12 0.69 -16.26 -9.10
CA ALA A 12 0.88 -17.53 -8.40
C ALA A 12 0.14 -18.66 -9.14
N THR A 13 0.84 -19.79 -9.29
CA THR A 13 0.28 -21.02 -9.84
C THR A 13 -0.40 -21.87 -8.76
N TYR A 14 -1.08 -22.94 -9.17
CA TYR A 14 -1.63 -23.93 -8.22
C TYR A 14 -0.54 -24.49 -7.29
N ASP A 15 0.63 -24.84 -7.84
CA ASP A 15 1.74 -25.42 -7.08
C ASP A 15 2.30 -24.42 -6.06
N ASP A 16 2.35 -23.12 -6.39
CA ASP A 16 2.75 -22.06 -5.45
C ASP A 16 1.77 -21.99 -4.26
N ILE A 17 0.45 -22.14 -4.52
CA ILE A 17 -0.57 -22.13 -3.46
C ILE A 17 -0.50 -23.42 -2.61
N VAL A 18 -0.30 -24.59 -3.23
CA VAL A 18 -0.10 -25.86 -2.51
C VAL A 18 1.15 -25.79 -1.62
N ALA A 19 2.26 -25.27 -2.14
CA ALA A 19 3.49 -25.10 -1.36
C ALA A 19 3.27 -24.17 -0.14
N TYR A 20 2.42 -23.17 -0.30
CA TYR A 20 2.09 -22.24 0.79
C TYR A 20 1.22 -22.89 1.88
N PHE A 21 0.14 -23.59 1.50
CA PHE A 21 -0.75 -24.23 2.49
C PHE A 21 -0.20 -25.55 3.04
N GLY A 22 0.79 -26.13 2.37
CA GLY A 22 1.33 -27.44 2.72
C GLY A 22 0.38 -28.61 2.43
N VAL A 23 -0.74 -28.34 1.75
CA VAL A 23 -1.78 -29.32 1.44
C VAL A 23 -2.43 -28.99 0.08
N GLU A 24 -2.82 -30.04 -0.66
CA GLU A 24 -3.51 -29.89 -1.94
C GLU A 24 -4.93 -29.33 -1.76
N GLY A 25 -5.34 -28.45 -2.68
CA GLY A 25 -6.71 -27.95 -2.75
C GLY A 25 -7.66 -29.01 -3.33
N GLN A 26 -8.87 -29.07 -2.82
CA GLN A 26 -9.94 -29.89 -3.40
C GLN A 26 -10.37 -29.28 -4.73
N PHE A 27 -10.24 -30.03 -5.82
CA PHE A 27 -10.75 -29.62 -7.13
C PHE A 27 -12.28 -29.50 -7.09
N VAL A 28 -12.80 -28.37 -7.56
CA VAL A 28 -14.25 -28.10 -7.56
C VAL A 28 -14.83 -28.26 -8.98
N LYS A 29 -14.25 -27.55 -9.93
CA LYS A 29 -14.66 -27.60 -11.34
C LYS A 29 -13.62 -27.00 -12.28
N GLU A 30 -13.80 -27.27 -13.56
CA GLU A 30 -13.16 -26.55 -14.67
C GLU A 30 -14.26 -26.05 -15.61
N GLU A 31 -14.13 -24.84 -16.13
CA GLU A 31 -15.09 -24.30 -17.09
C GLU A 31 -14.41 -23.33 -18.05
N TYR A 32 -14.94 -23.24 -19.27
CA TYR A 32 -14.53 -22.25 -20.25
C TYR A 32 -15.43 -21.01 -20.16
N SER A 33 -14.84 -19.83 -20.12
CA SER A 33 -15.56 -18.55 -20.14
C SER A 33 -15.57 -17.98 -21.55
N ASP A 34 -16.74 -17.96 -22.19
CA ASP A 34 -16.91 -17.34 -23.53
C ASP A 34 -16.61 -15.84 -23.53
N HIS A 35 -16.89 -15.16 -22.43
CA HIS A 35 -16.65 -13.73 -22.27
C HIS A 35 -15.16 -13.42 -22.17
N MET A 36 -14.42 -14.18 -21.36
CA MET A 36 -13.00 -13.98 -21.10
C MET A 36 -12.10 -14.76 -22.08
N LYS A 37 -12.71 -15.63 -22.91
CA LYS A 37 -12.01 -16.50 -23.87
C LYS A 37 -10.87 -17.29 -23.23
N ALA A 38 -11.11 -17.86 -22.04
CA ALA A 38 -10.13 -18.60 -21.27
C ALA A 38 -10.76 -19.72 -20.45
N ASN A 39 -9.98 -20.76 -20.14
CA ASN A 39 -10.35 -21.80 -19.19
C ASN A 39 -10.08 -21.34 -17.77
N TYR A 40 -10.91 -21.80 -16.86
CA TYR A 40 -10.81 -21.55 -15.42
C TYR A 40 -10.85 -22.84 -14.67
N ARG A 41 -9.97 -22.99 -13.64
CA ARG A 41 -9.97 -24.05 -12.66
C ARG A 41 -10.25 -23.49 -11.28
N TYR A 42 -11.09 -24.22 -10.53
CA TYR A 42 -11.55 -23.78 -9.22
C TYR A 42 -11.13 -24.82 -8.19
N TYR A 43 -10.50 -24.36 -7.12
CA TYR A 43 -10.05 -25.19 -6.02
C TYR A 43 -10.53 -24.61 -4.69
N LYS A 44 -10.69 -25.50 -3.69
CA LYS A 44 -11.13 -25.13 -2.34
C LYS A 44 -10.17 -25.74 -1.33
N TRP A 45 -9.66 -24.93 -0.43
CA TRP A 45 -8.93 -25.36 0.77
C TRP A 45 -9.85 -25.18 1.95
N ILE A 46 -10.08 -26.26 2.73
CA ILE A 46 -10.99 -26.28 3.87
C ILE A 46 -10.13 -26.41 5.12
N SER A 47 -10.46 -25.67 6.19
CA SER A 47 -9.80 -25.80 7.48
C SER A 47 -10.02 -27.21 8.05
N GLU A 48 -8.99 -27.78 8.68
CA GLU A 48 -9.11 -29.07 9.37
C GLU A 48 -10.03 -28.99 10.61
N ASP A 49 -10.15 -27.80 11.21
CA ASP A 49 -10.88 -27.58 12.44
C ASP A 49 -12.37 -27.24 12.22
N ASP A 50 -12.72 -26.67 11.06
CA ASP A 50 -14.08 -26.21 10.77
C ASP A 50 -14.34 -26.12 9.26
N ASP A 51 -15.21 -26.96 8.75
CA ASP A 51 -15.59 -27.04 7.33
C ASP A 51 -16.25 -25.75 6.78
N SER A 52 -16.76 -24.88 7.67
CA SER A 52 -17.30 -23.58 7.29
C SER A 52 -16.19 -22.58 6.94
N HIS A 53 -14.96 -22.84 7.39
CA HIS A 53 -13.77 -22.05 7.11
C HIS A 53 -13.07 -22.59 5.87
N PHE A 54 -13.12 -21.85 4.78
CA PHE A 54 -12.45 -22.27 3.55
C PHE A 54 -11.96 -21.09 2.71
N ILE A 55 -10.98 -21.39 1.88
CA ILE A 55 -10.49 -20.47 0.83
C ILE A 55 -10.85 -21.10 -0.51
N TYR A 56 -11.47 -20.32 -1.37
CA TYR A 56 -11.84 -20.69 -2.72
C TYR A 56 -10.99 -19.89 -3.69
N VAL A 57 -10.22 -20.55 -4.56
CA VAL A 57 -9.30 -19.90 -5.50
C VAL A 57 -9.65 -20.29 -6.93
N ASN A 58 -9.73 -19.27 -7.78
CA ASN A 58 -9.95 -19.42 -9.21
C ASN A 58 -8.63 -19.19 -9.93
N PHE A 59 -8.25 -20.12 -10.77
CA PHE A 59 -7.08 -20.01 -11.65
C PHE A 59 -7.54 -19.82 -13.08
N LYS A 60 -6.95 -18.87 -13.79
CA LYS A 60 -7.22 -18.60 -15.20
C LYS A 60 -6.04 -19.09 -16.04
N GLU A 61 -6.32 -19.78 -17.13
CA GLU A 61 -5.33 -20.15 -18.12
C GLU A 61 -4.86 -18.90 -18.90
N ASN A 62 -3.56 -18.70 -18.96
CA ASN A 62 -2.94 -17.65 -19.76
C ASN A 62 -2.62 -18.13 -21.18
N GLU A 63 -2.11 -17.26 -22.05
CA GLU A 63 -1.76 -17.56 -23.44
C GLU A 63 -0.70 -18.66 -23.60
N SER A 64 0.08 -18.93 -22.56
CA SER A 64 1.09 -20.00 -22.52
C SER A 64 0.56 -21.32 -22.00
N GLY A 65 -0.74 -21.44 -21.69
CA GLY A 65 -1.37 -22.62 -21.13
C GLY A 65 -1.11 -22.83 -19.63
N VAL A 66 -0.58 -21.81 -18.93
CA VAL A 66 -0.32 -21.85 -17.49
C VAL A 66 -1.49 -21.25 -16.75
N TYR A 67 -1.94 -21.95 -15.70
CA TYR A 67 -3.01 -21.48 -14.82
C TYR A 67 -2.44 -20.66 -13.66
N THR A 68 -2.84 -19.38 -13.57
CA THR A 68 -2.48 -18.48 -12.48
C THR A 68 -3.71 -17.97 -11.75
N VAL A 69 -3.58 -17.56 -10.49
CA VAL A 69 -4.69 -17.02 -9.69
C VAL A 69 -5.33 -15.84 -10.42
N SER A 70 -6.65 -15.89 -10.58
CA SER A 70 -7.44 -14.78 -11.14
C SER A 70 -8.38 -14.14 -10.12
N ALA A 71 -8.83 -14.92 -9.13
CA ALA A 71 -9.64 -14.43 -8.03
C ALA A 71 -9.58 -15.42 -6.86
N TYR A 72 -9.86 -14.94 -5.66
CA TYR A 72 -10.05 -15.80 -4.48
C TYR A 72 -11.18 -15.25 -3.61
N ASN A 73 -11.77 -16.11 -2.82
CA ASN A 73 -12.78 -15.79 -1.82
C ASN A 73 -12.56 -16.62 -0.56
N THR A 74 -12.89 -16.05 0.59
CA THR A 74 -12.78 -16.73 1.88
C THR A 74 -14.14 -16.78 2.55
N SER A 75 -14.43 -17.89 3.25
CA SER A 75 -15.65 -18.05 4.05
C SER A 75 -15.30 -18.56 5.43
N GLY A 76 -16.06 -18.14 6.44
CA GLY A 76 -15.89 -18.59 7.82
C GLY A 76 -14.68 -18.02 8.54
N PHE A 77 -13.75 -17.41 7.84
CA PHE A 77 -12.70 -16.63 8.48
C PHE A 77 -13.31 -15.33 9.02
N SER A 78 -14.02 -15.43 10.13
CA SER A 78 -14.45 -14.27 10.92
C SER A 78 -13.26 -13.64 11.66
N GLY A 79 -12.08 -14.14 11.46
CA GLY A 79 -10.85 -13.66 12.01
C GLY A 79 -10.09 -12.89 10.96
N THR A 80 -10.48 -11.65 10.77
CA THR A 80 -9.53 -10.59 10.53
C THR A 80 -8.27 -10.79 11.39
N GLU A 81 -8.39 -11.27 12.60
CA GLU A 81 -7.29 -11.46 13.56
C GLU A 81 -6.14 -12.35 13.06
N ALA A 82 -6.41 -13.46 12.39
CA ALA A 82 -5.32 -14.34 11.91
C ALA A 82 -4.68 -13.76 10.63
N ILE A 83 -5.48 -13.16 9.75
CA ILE A 83 -5.01 -12.46 8.56
C ILE A 83 -4.30 -11.16 8.97
N GLU A 84 -4.85 -10.40 9.91
CA GLU A 84 -4.23 -9.20 10.48
C GLU A 84 -2.92 -9.53 11.17
N LYS A 85 -2.88 -10.56 11.99
CA LYS A 85 -1.64 -11.02 12.65
C LYS A 85 -0.59 -11.49 11.64
N TYR A 86 -1.00 -12.18 10.59
CA TYR A 86 -0.10 -12.59 9.51
C TYR A 86 0.38 -11.38 8.68
N LEU A 87 -0.53 -10.48 8.32
CA LEU A 87 -0.18 -9.23 7.64
C LEU A 87 0.74 -8.36 8.49
N ASP A 88 0.55 -8.34 9.80
CA ASP A 88 1.42 -7.62 10.72
C ASP A 88 2.84 -8.24 10.76
N ILE A 89 2.94 -9.58 10.75
CA ILE A 89 4.23 -10.27 10.66
C ILE A 89 4.93 -9.94 9.33
N VAL A 90 4.23 -10.07 8.21
CA VAL A 90 4.78 -9.79 6.87
C VAL A 90 5.16 -8.31 6.73
N LYS A 91 4.33 -7.39 7.25
CA LYS A 91 4.65 -5.97 7.31
C LYS A 91 5.89 -5.70 8.18
N ALA A 92 6.01 -6.38 9.32
CA ALA A 92 7.16 -6.24 10.20
C ALA A 92 8.45 -6.76 9.54
N GLU A 93 8.40 -7.92 8.88
CA GLU A 93 9.56 -8.49 8.15
C GLU A 93 9.96 -7.61 6.97
N ALA A 94 9.00 -7.12 6.18
CA ALA A 94 9.24 -6.18 5.09
C ALA A 94 9.82 -4.85 5.61
N ALA A 95 9.35 -4.38 6.76
CA ALA A 95 9.87 -3.19 7.41
C ALA A 95 11.31 -3.37 7.90
N GLU A 96 11.65 -4.53 8.48
CA GLU A 96 13.03 -4.82 8.90
C GLU A 96 13.97 -4.94 7.69
N ALA A 97 13.55 -5.60 6.61
CA ALA A 97 14.31 -5.67 5.36
C ALA A 97 14.52 -4.27 4.76
N ASN A 98 13.49 -3.43 4.78
CA ASN A 98 13.55 -2.05 4.32
C ASN A 98 14.49 -1.19 5.19
N LYS A 99 14.48 -1.38 6.52
CA LYS A 99 15.43 -0.71 7.43
C LYS A 99 16.89 -1.05 7.09
N ALA A 100 17.19 -2.33 6.86
CA ALA A 100 18.54 -2.77 6.53
C ALA A 100 19.02 -2.16 5.20
N ALA A 101 18.16 -2.10 4.20
CA ALA A 101 18.43 -1.45 2.92
C ALA A 101 18.57 0.08 3.07
N SER A 102 17.74 0.69 3.91
CA SER A 102 17.69 2.14 4.12
C SER A 102 18.90 2.68 4.87
N ALA A 103 19.46 1.91 5.80
CA ALA A 103 20.60 2.30 6.62
C ALA A 103 21.88 2.60 5.81
N ASN A 104 22.00 2.03 4.61
CA ASN A 104 23.17 2.16 3.74
C ASN A 104 22.89 2.93 2.45
N ALA A 105 21.69 3.48 2.28
CA ALA A 105 21.31 4.18 1.06
C ALA A 105 22.05 5.52 0.93
N GLU A 106 22.70 5.75 -0.20
CA GLU A 106 23.21 7.07 -0.55
C GLU A 106 22.04 8.02 -0.84
N MET A 107 22.03 9.17 -0.17
CA MET A 107 20.94 10.14 -0.23
C MET A 107 21.33 11.39 -1.02
N LYS A 108 20.40 11.93 -1.78
CA LYS A 108 20.53 13.22 -2.48
C LYS A 108 19.47 14.22 -2.01
N ASP A 109 19.79 15.50 -2.08
CA ASP A 109 18.81 16.55 -1.83
C ASP A 109 17.73 16.55 -2.91
N PHE A 110 16.48 16.73 -2.46
CA PHE A 110 15.30 16.80 -3.30
C PHE A 110 14.44 17.99 -2.87
N SER A 111 13.82 18.66 -3.85
CA SER A 111 12.80 19.66 -3.56
C SER A 111 11.76 19.71 -4.67
N VAL A 112 10.51 19.96 -4.29
CA VAL A 112 9.38 20.11 -5.20
C VAL A 112 8.45 21.21 -4.71
N GLU A 113 7.83 21.93 -5.63
CA GLU A 113 6.73 22.84 -5.37
C GLU A 113 5.41 22.11 -5.57
N VAL A 114 4.67 21.91 -4.48
CA VAL A 114 3.33 21.32 -4.52
C VAL A 114 2.32 22.44 -4.57
N ARG A 115 1.47 22.44 -5.59
CA ARG A 115 0.43 23.45 -5.80
C ARG A 115 -0.94 22.89 -5.46
N GLN A 116 -1.81 23.74 -4.93
CA GLN A 116 -3.21 23.37 -4.76
C GLN A 116 -3.84 23.13 -6.14
N PHE A 117 -4.66 22.08 -6.25
CA PHE A 117 -5.40 21.81 -7.49
C PHE A 117 -6.32 22.98 -7.84
N ALA A 118 -6.25 23.44 -9.08
CA ALA A 118 -7.01 24.58 -9.62
C ALA A 118 -6.76 25.94 -8.96
N LYS A 119 -5.69 26.09 -8.15
CA LYS A 119 -5.27 27.34 -7.54
C LYS A 119 -3.75 27.42 -7.51
N ASP A 120 -3.16 28.15 -8.45
CA ASP A 120 -1.71 28.23 -8.60
C ASP A 120 -1.01 29.11 -7.57
N ASP A 121 -1.76 29.92 -6.83
CA ASP A 121 -1.27 30.86 -5.83
C ASP A 121 -1.02 30.20 -4.44
N VAL A 122 -1.59 29.04 -4.20
CA VAL A 122 -1.34 28.27 -2.96
C VAL A 122 -0.29 27.20 -3.22
N VAL A 123 0.94 27.51 -2.81
CA VAL A 123 2.13 26.68 -3.09
C VAL A 123 2.88 26.39 -1.80
N VAL A 124 3.32 25.15 -1.64
CA VAL A 124 4.23 24.70 -0.59
C VAL A 124 5.47 24.09 -1.25
N LYS A 125 6.64 24.60 -0.93
CA LYS A 125 7.89 23.97 -1.30
C LYS A 125 8.25 22.93 -0.26
N VAL A 126 8.22 21.66 -0.67
CA VAL A 126 8.67 20.51 0.13
C VAL A 126 10.13 20.25 -0.22
N MET A 127 10.97 20.16 0.80
CA MET A 127 12.39 19.84 0.68
C MET A 127 12.68 18.64 1.57
N THR A 128 13.46 17.68 1.08
CA THR A 128 13.87 16.50 1.81
C THR A 128 15.13 15.88 1.21
N LYS A 129 15.51 14.70 1.70
CA LYS A 129 16.49 13.83 1.07
C LYS A 129 15.81 12.56 0.60
N ILE A 130 16.17 12.10 -0.60
CA ILE A 130 15.70 10.84 -1.17
C ILE A 130 16.89 9.98 -1.58
N PRO A 131 16.76 8.65 -1.69
CA PRO A 131 17.81 7.81 -2.24
C PRO A 131 18.23 8.24 -3.64
N VAL A 132 19.52 8.08 -3.94
CA VAL A 132 20.08 8.39 -5.27
C VAL A 132 19.44 7.51 -6.34
N SER A 133 19.14 6.25 -6.00
CA SER A 133 18.48 5.26 -6.86
C SER A 133 17.20 4.71 -6.23
N GLY A 134 16.35 4.10 -7.03
CA GLY A 134 15.12 3.45 -6.58
C GLY A 134 13.95 4.40 -6.28
N TRP A 135 14.19 5.70 -6.14
CA TRP A 135 13.16 6.68 -5.84
C TRP A 135 13.09 7.81 -6.86
N SER A 136 11.89 8.19 -7.25
CA SER A 136 11.62 9.29 -8.18
C SER A 136 10.37 10.07 -7.78
N TYR A 137 10.22 11.27 -8.33
CA TYR A 137 9.00 12.06 -8.16
C TYR A 137 8.15 11.98 -9.44
N ASP A 138 6.89 11.57 -9.27
CA ASP A 138 5.87 11.57 -10.32
C ASP A 138 5.05 12.88 -10.20
N GLU A 139 5.26 13.81 -11.13
CA GLU A 139 4.57 15.10 -11.14
C GLU A 139 3.05 14.96 -11.34
N GLY A 140 2.63 14.01 -12.17
CA GLY A 140 1.22 13.76 -12.46
C GLY A 140 0.44 13.30 -11.25
N LYS A 141 1.07 12.49 -10.42
CA LYS A 141 0.49 11.95 -9.18
C LYS A 141 0.84 12.76 -7.95
N ARG A 142 1.80 13.67 -8.04
CA ARG A 142 2.37 14.45 -6.93
C ARG A 142 2.94 13.58 -5.81
N CYS A 143 3.63 12.51 -6.21
CA CYS A 143 4.12 11.50 -5.29
C CYS A 143 5.63 11.28 -5.44
N LEU A 144 6.31 11.06 -4.32
CA LEU A 144 7.58 10.34 -4.30
C LEU A 144 7.26 8.85 -4.40
N VAL A 145 7.82 8.19 -5.40
CA VAL A 145 7.55 6.78 -5.72
C VAL A 145 8.79 5.95 -5.45
N ASP A 146 8.61 4.87 -4.73
CA ASP A 146 9.57 3.76 -4.69
C ASP A 146 9.39 2.94 -5.96
N ASN A 147 10.37 3.01 -6.87
CA ASN A 147 10.31 2.31 -8.16
C ASN A 147 10.50 0.80 -8.02
N ASP A 148 11.03 0.35 -6.89
CA ASP A 148 11.29 -1.06 -6.59
C ASP A 148 10.09 -1.70 -5.83
N ASP A 149 9.12 -0.88 -5.39
CA ASP A 149 7.90 -1.38 -4.79
C ASP A 149 7.01 -2.05 -5.84
N PRO A 150 6.74 -3.38 -5.71
CA PRO A 150 5.88 -4.11 -6.64
C PRO A 150 4.40 -3.67 -6.57
N THR A 151 3.99 -3.00 -5.49
CA THR A 151 2.59 -2.57 -5.28
C THR A 151 2.22 -1.28 -6.04
N LYS A 152 2.90 -0.94 -7.11
CA LYS A 152 2.77 0.29 -7.93
C LYS A 152 1.35 0.59 -8.46
N PHE A 153 0.32 0.39 -7.67
CA PHE A 153 -1.07 0.70 -8.04
C PHE A 153 -1.37 2.20 -8.03
N GLY A 154 -0.52 2.97 -8.71
CA GLY A 154 -0.91 4.31 -9.14
C GLY A 154 -0.92 5.40 -8.06
N ALA A 155 -0.72 5.09 -6.78
CA ALA A 155 -0.82 6.08 -5.71
C ALA A 155 0.53 6.70 -5.29
N GLY A 156 1.65 6.01 -5.56
CA GLY A 156 2.98 6.44 -5.10
C GLY A 156 3.20 6.16 -3.61
N ALA A 157 4.46 6.22 -3.18
CA ALA A 157 4.83 5.89 -1.81
C ALA A 157 4.51 7.03 -0.82
N ILE A 158 4.79 8.29 -1.20
CA ILE A 158 4.52 9.48 -0.37
C ILE A 158 3.85 10.53 -1.24
N ARG A 159 2.58 10.80 -0.98
CA ARG A 159 1.78 11.77 -1.73
C ARG A 159 1.72 13.11 -1.00
N PHE A 160 1.77 14.19 -1.75
CA PHE A 160 1.60 15.55 -1.23
C PHE A 160 0.33 16.18 -1.77
N GLU A 161 -0.44 16.78 -0.86
CA GLU A 161 -1.60 17.59 -1.24
C GLU A 161 -1.62 18.90 -0.44
N VAL A 162 -1.88 20.00 -1.13
CA VAL A 162 -1.92 21.36 -0.55
C VAL A 162 -3.34 21.92 -0.63
N ARG A 163 -3.80 22.52 0.47
CA ARG A 163 -5.08 23.23 0.61
C ARG A 163 -4.88 24.54 1.36
N GLU A 164 -5.92 25.38 1.39
CA GLU A 164 -5.88 26.62 2.16
C GLU A 164 -5.89 26.38 3.67
N ASN A 165 -6.61 25.37 4.11
CA ASN A 165 -6.71 25.01 5.53
C ASN A 165 -6.94 23.50 5.71
N VAL A 166 -6.75 23.02 6.96
CA VAL A 166 -6.85 21.60 7.31
C VAL A 166 -8.27 21.05 7.16
N GLU A 167 -9.33 21.86 7.38
CA GLU A 167 -10.71 21.41 7.28
C GLU A 167 -11.06 20.96 5.85
N LYS A 168 -10.32 21.42 4.85
CA LYS A 168 -10.51 20.97 3.47
C LYS A 168 -10.08 19.53 3.21
N PHE A 169 -9.24 18.97 4.06
CA PHE A 169 -8.87 17.55 4.00
C PHE A 169 -9.94 16.65 4.66
N ASP A 170 -10.80 17.22 5.52
CA ASP A 170 -11.87 16.49 6.19
C ASP A 170 -13.17 16.41 5.38
N TYR A 171 -13.23 17.08 4.22
CA TYR A 171 -14.45 17.17 3.40
C TYR A 171 -15.04 15.81 3.00
N TYR A 172 -14.19 14.78 2.85
CA TYR A 172 -14.62 13.42 2.49
C TYR A 172 -14.45 12.42 3.62
N LYS A 173 -14.19 12.87 4.86
CA LYS A 173 -13.92 12.02 6.02
C LYS A 173 -15.01 10.96 6.24
N ASP A 174 -16.29 11.33 6.03
CA ASP A 174 -17.43 10.43 6.21
C ASP A 174 -17.47 9.27 5.18
N ASN A 175 -16.67 9.35 4.12
CA ASN A 175 -16.54 8.31 3.10
C ASN A 175 -15.35 7.37 3.36
N PHE A 176 -14.57 7.61 4.41
CA PHE A 176 -13.42 6.81 4.74
C PHE A 176 -13.84 5.61 5.60
N GLU A 177 -13.44 4.41 5.17
CA GLU A 177 -13.60 3.19 5.95
C GLU A 177 -12.49 3.10 6.99
N ASN A 178 -12.77 2.51 8.16
CA ASN A 178 -11.78 2.24 9.22
C ASN A 178 -11.00 3.47 9.66
N TYR A 179 -11.63 4.66 9.66
CA TYR A 179 -10.98 5.89 10.08
C TYR A 179 -10.59 5.84 11.55
N GLN A 180 -9.32 6.17 11.84
CA GLN A 180 -8.76 6.28 13.19
C GLN A 180 -7.75 7.41 13.25
N ASP A 181 -7.81 8.20 14.33
CA ASP A 181 -6.73 9.12 14.66
C ASP A 181 -5.57 8.31 15.24
N ILE A 182 -4.35 8.65 14.84
CA ILE A 182 -3.10 8.08 15.35
C ILE A 182 -2.24 9.18 15.97
N GLU A 183 -1.12 8.80 16.59
CA GLU A 183 -0.21 9.73 17.24
C GLU A 183 0.27 10.83 16.28
N ASP A 184 0.24 12.08 16.77
CA ASP A 184 0.76 13.24 16.06
C ASP A 184 2.27 13.11 15.84
N ARG A 185 2.75 13.69 14.74
CA ARG A 185 4.16 13.65 14.39
C ARG A 185 4.73 15.04 14.12
N VAL A 186 5.93 15.28 14.61
CA VAL A 186 6.68 16.49 14.24
C VAL A 186 7.48 16.23 12.98
N ILE A 187 7.18 16.97 11.90
CA ILE A 187 7.88 16.90 10.61
C ILE A 187 8.33 18.31 10.26
N GLY A 188 9.63 18.51 10.04
CA GLY A 188 10.16 19.83 9.71
C GLY A 188 9.93 20.91 10.76
N GLY A 189 9.77 20.51 12.04
CA GLY A 189 9.47 21.42 13.16
C GLY A 189 7.98 21.80 13.30
N ILE A 190 7.10 21.22 12.47
CA ILE A 190 5.64 21.44 12.51
C ILE A 190 4.97 20.16 13.03
N THR A 191 4.01 20.31 13.93
CA THR A 191 3.19 19.18 14.39
C THR A 191 2.11 18.87 13.35
N PHE A 192 2.13 17.65 12.84
CA PHE A 192 1.13 17.08 11.94
C PHE A 192 0.23 16.14 12.71
N HIS A 193 -1.07 16.30 12.55
CA HIS A 193 -2.07 15.37 13.06
C HIS A 193 -2.08 14.09 12.20
N GLY A 194 -1.91 12.94 12.85
CA GLY A 194 -1.86 11.64 12.21
C GLY A 194 -3.23 10.96 12.16
N ARG A 195 -3.51 10.31 11.04
CA ARG A 195 -4.72 9.50 10.86
C ARG A 195 -4.49 8.32 9.93
N THR A 196 -5.28 7.26 10.09
CA THR A 196 -5.35 6.12 9.17
C THR A 196 -6.77 5.95 8.68
N TYR A 197 -6.91 5.46 7.47
CA TYR A 197 -8.20 5.16 6.87
C TYR A 197 -8.02 4.28 5.62
N ARG A 198 -9.14 3.65 5.22
CA ARG A 198 -9.23 2.96 3.93
C ARG A 198 -10.08 3.77 2.96
N ASN A 199 -9.57 3.95 1.74
CA ASN A 199 -10.28 4.67 0.69
C ASN A 199 -10.00 4.04 -0.66
N ILE A 200 -11.06 3.76 -1.43
CA ILE A 200 -11.00 3.13 -2.77
C ILE A 200 -10.15 1.84 -2.76
N GLY A 201 -10.31 1.04 -1.71
CA GLY A 201 -9.62 -0.25 -1.57
C GLY A 201 -8.19 -0.19 -1.06
N TYR A 202 -7.65 1.00 -0.76
CA TYR A 202 -6.29 1.20 -0.28
C TYR A 202 -6.27 1.70 1.16
N ASP A 203 -5.28 1.24 1.94
CA ASP A 203 -5.01 1.71 3.29
C ASP A 203 -4.05 2.90 3.24
N TRP A 204 -4.37 3.94 4.01
CA TRP A 204 -3.61 5.19 4.07
C TRP A 204 -3.15 5.47 5.49
N ILE A 205 -1.93 5.97 5.61
CA ILE A 205 -1.47 6.75 6.76
C ILE A 205 -1.33 8.18 6.27
N GLU A 206 -1.98 9.14 6.91
CA GLU A 206 -1.95 10.53 6.50
C GLU A 206 -1.61 11.44 7.66
N TYR A 207 -0.73 12.39 7.39
CA TYR A 207 -0.32 13.44 8.32
C TYR A 207 -0.74 14.80 7.77
N VAL A 208 -1.53 15.56 8.52
CA VAL A 208 -2.11 16.83 8.09
C VAL A 208 -1.72 17.95 9.04
N ALA A 209 -1.26 19.09 8.52
CA ALA A 209 -0.95 20.25 9.31
C ALA A 209 -1.30 21.56 8.62
N GLN A 210 -1.68 22.56 9.42
CA GLN A 210 -1.68 23.96 9.00
C GLN A 210 -0.25 24.48 9.06
N LEU A 211 0.27 24.96 7.94
CA LEU A 211 1.62 25.52 7.87
C LEU A 211 1.62 27.00 8.23
N ASP A 212 0.59 27.75 7.77
CA ASP A 212 0.36 29.15 8.06
C ASP A 212 -1.13 29.54 7.84
N GLY A 213 -1.44 30.82 7.79
CA GLY A 213 -2.83 31.30 7.72
C GLY A 213 -3.63 30.87 6.48
N ASN A 214 -2.95 30.44 5.41
CA ASN A 214 -3.59 30.11 4.13
C ASN A 214 -2.98 28.90 3.42
N ARG A 215 -2.11 28.12 4.09
CA ARG A 215 -1.52 26.91 3.54
C ARG A 215 -1.57 25.77 4.53
N ALA A 216 -2.19 24.69 4.14
CA ALA A 216 -2.19 23.42 4.83
C ALA A 216 -1.63 22.32 3.92
N LEU A 217 -0.93 21.37 4.49
CA LEU A 217 -0.29 20.26 3.79
C LEU A 217 -0.78 18.93 4.35
N SER A 218 -1.12 18.03 3.43
CA SER A 218 -1.30 16.60 3.71
C SER A 218 -0.13 15.83 3.11
N ILE A 219 0.38 14.87 3.89
CA ILE A 219 1.40 13.89 3.51
C ILE A 219 0.77 12.52 3.69
N GLY A 220 0.38 11.91 2.59
CA GLY A 220 -0.25 10.58 2.57
C GLY A 220 0.76 9.50 2.21
N LEU A 221 0.79 8.44 3.00
CA LEU A 221 1.58 7.23 2.77
C LEU A 221 0.61 6.11 2.40
N HIS A 222 0.73 5.61 1.17
CA HIS A 222 -0.13 4.58 0.64
C HIS A 222 0.53 3.21 0.83
N ASP A 223 -0.20 2.27 1.46
CA ASP A 223 0.23 0.88 1.71
C ASP A 223 1.64 0.71 2.30
N LEU A 224 2.24 1.80 2.77
CA LEU A 224 3.54 1.76 3.43
C LEU A 224 3.35 1.49 4.91
N ALA A 225 3.91 0.40 5.39
CA ALA A 225 4.09 0.20 6.82
C ALA A 225 5.03 1.30 7.35
N PHE A 226 4.45 2.28 8.05
CA PHE A 226 5.22 3.34 8.68
C PHE A 226 5.90 2.79 9.93
N VAL A 227 7.14 2.35 9.77
CA VAL A 227 7.97 1.80 10.85
C VAL A 227 9.24 2.67 10.96
N PRO A 228 9.64 3.06 12.18
CA PRO A 228 10.86 3.82 12.39
C PRO A 228 12.08 3.18 11.72
N GLY A 229 12.85 3.98 10.98
CA GLY A 229 14.05 3.56 10.26
C GLY A 229 13.81 3.01 8.85
N THR A 230 12.59 2.91 8.38
CA THR A 230 12.30 2.64 6.95
C THR A 230 12.66 3.84 6.07
N MET A 231 12.77 3.64 4.77
CA MET A 231 13.08 4.74 3.85
C MET A 231 12.01 5.85 3.90
N ALA A 232 10.75 5.52 4.01
CA ALA A 232 9.68 6.52 4.18
C ALA A 232 9.88 7.34 5.46
N ASP A 233 10.22 6.71 6.58
CA ASP A 233 10.55 7.39 7.84
C ASP A 233 11.76 8.31 7.70
N ILE A 234 12.82 7.87 7.05
CA ILE A 234 14.03 8.67 6.80
C ILE A 234 13.68 9.88 5.93
N ILE A 235 12.90 9.69 4.86
CA ILE A 235 12.46 10.79 3.98
C ILE A 235 11.63 11.81 4.78
N LEU A 236 10.65 11.37 5.58
CA LEU A 236 9.82 12.26 6.39
C LEU A 236 10.64 13.02 7.44
N ASN A 237 11.57 12.36 8.12
CA ASN A 237 12.43 12.97 9.14
C ASN A 237 13.37 14.04 8.58
N ASN A 238 13.65 14.02 7.27
CA ASN A 238 14.45 15.03 6.59
C ASN A 238 13.60 16.13 5.92
N MET A 239 12.26 16.07 6.02
CA MET A 239 11.41 17.07 5.37
C MET A 239 11.47 18.43 6.07
N THR A 240 11.42 19.45 5.25
CA THR A 240 11.22 20.84 5.66
C THR A 240 10.33 21.54 4.63
N PHE A 241 9.68 22.65 5.03
CA PHE A 241 8.69 23.32 4.21
C PHE A 241 8.97 24.82 4.11
N LYS A 242 8.64 25.43 2.95
CA LYS A 242 8.69 26.89 2.71
C LYS A 242 7.47 27.37 1.93
#